data_ef2bd62f3fb36bdf0b1b2f7bf57aa58c
#
_entry.id   ef2bd62f3fb36bdf0b1b2f7bf57aa58c
#
_cell.length_a   1.000
_cell.length_b   1.000
_cell.length_c   1.000
_cell.angle_alpha   90.00
_cell.angle_beta   90.00
_cell.angle_gamma   90.00
#
_symmetry.space_group_name_H-M   'P 1'
#
loop_
_entity.id
_entity.type
_entity.pdbx_description
1 polymer ?
#
loop_
_entity_poly.entity_id
_entity_poly.type
_entity_poly.pdbx_seq_one_letter_code
_entity_poly.pdbx_strand_id
1 'polypeptide(L)'
;MKKIILTLLFMPTILFAHPDDSVPYYYPSAFIYGYINGCADQVEKNQLPFTEQMWPAQVREVCGCVVDAFRHSLTFEEISDNKTNEQAVMIATTTFPICVNEQLNRQ
;
A
#
# COMPACT_ATOMS: atom_id res chain seq x y z
N MET A 1 16.69 -34.83 20.57
CA MET A 1 15.46 -34.73 20.43
C MET A 1 14.88 -33.46 20.72
N LYS A 2 15.00 -32.95 21.75
CA LYS A 2 14.48 -31.70 22.00
C LYS A 2 14.95 -30.72 21.06
N LYS A 3 16.10 -30.78 20.63
CA LYS A 3 16.63 -29.86 19.74
C LYS A 3 15.84 -29.81 18.50
N ILE A 4 15.41 -30.85 18.09
CA ILE A 4 14.72 -30.95 16.89
C ILE A 4 13.49 -30.08 16.95
N ILE A 5 12.89 -30.10 18.05
CA ILE A 5 11.72 -29.33 18.24
C ILE A 5 12.00 -27.89 18.02
N LEU A 6 13.10 -27.47 18.51
CA LEU A 6 13.46 -26.11 18.39
C LEU A 6 13.56 -25.74 16.94
N THR A 7 14.14 -26.58 16.21
CA THR A 7 14.34 -26.32 14.84
C THR A 7 13.04 -26.04 14.18
N LEU A 8 12.08 -26.82 14.54
CA LEU A 8 10.82 -26.64 13.91
C LEU A 8 10.25 -25.28 14.19
N LEU A 9 10.51 -24.81 15.32
CA LEU A 9 9.99 -23.53 15.68
C LEU A 9 10.42 -22.47 14.74
N PHE A 10 11.59 -22.57 14.29
CA PHE A 10 12.08 -21.57 13.46
C PHE A 10 11.40 -21.63 12.17
N MET A 11 11.35 -22.71 11.61
CA MET A 11 10.84 -22.83 10.33
C MET A 11 9.65 -22.03 10.17
N PRO A 12 8.73 -22.19 10.93
CA PRO A 12 7.50 -21.50 10.76
C PRO A 12 7.70 -20.05 10.66
N THR A 13 8.40 -19.55 11.55
CA THR A 13 8.51 -18.14 11.54
C THR A 13 9.10 -17.66 10.31
N ILE A 14 10.04 -18.28 9.85
CA ILE A 14 10.71 -17.82 8.75
C ILE A 14 9.89 -17.74 7.58
N LEU A 15 9.15 -18.66 7.43
CA LEU A 15 8.45 -18.70 6.27
C LEU A 15 7.60 -17.61 6.08
N PHE A 16 7.53 -16.93 6.92
CA PHE A 16 6.58 -16.08 6.80
C PHE A 16 6.97 -14.85 6.35
N ALA A 17 7.37 -14.80 5.40
CA ALA A 17 7.65 -13.61 4.80
C ALA A 17 6.41 -12.82 4.96
N HIS A 18 6.48 -11.70 5.45
CA HIS A 18 5.36 -10.84 5.55
C HIS A 18 5.05 -10.37 4.15
N PRO A 19 3.83 -10.10 3.89
CA PRO A 19 3.44 -9.53 2.61
C PRO A 19 4.26 -8.29 2.31
N ASP A 20 4.60 -7.54 3.35
CA ASP A 20 5.38 -6.34 3.18
C ASP A 20 6.77 -6.60 2.67
N ASP A 21 7.28 -7.78 2.89
CA ASP A 21 8.63 -8.09 2.46
C ASP A 21 8.64 -8.63 1.04
N SER A 22 7.50 -8.79 0.42
CA SER A 22 7.48 -9.33 -0.93
C SER A 22 7.97 -8.27 -1.90
N VAL A 23 8.46 -8.70 -3.01
CA VAL A 23 8.91 -7.81 -4.06
C VAL A 23 7.67 -7.27 -4.76
N PRO A 24 7.54 -5.98 -4.89
CA PRO A 24 6.35 -5.42 -5.54
C PRO A 24 6.33 -5.74 -7.02
N TYR A 25 5.14 -5.87 -7.58
CA TYR A 25 5.00 -6.10 -8.99
C TYR A 25 5.38 -4.82 -9.74
N TYR A 26 5.80 -4.97 -10.96
CA TYR A 26 6.19 -3.84 -11.77
C TYR A 26 4.95 -3.07 -12.26
N TYR A 27 4.98 -1.77 -12.07
CA TYR A 27 3.97 -0.89 -12.63
C TYR A 27 4.72 0.17 -13.41
N PRO A 28 4.20 0.58 -14.56
CA PRO A 28 4.85 1.65 -15.31
C PRO A 28 4.90 2.94 -14.51
N SER A 29 5.98 3.67 -14.65
CA SER A 29 6.14 4.93 -13.95
C SER A 29 4.99 5.90 -14.23
N ALA A 30 4.54 5.93 -15.47
CA ALA A 30 3.45 6.82 -15.84
C ALA A 30 2.19 6.53 -15.03
N PHE A 31 1.93 5.26 -14.76
CA PHE A 31 0.76 4.90 -13.97
C PHE A 31 0.96 5.35 -12.52
N ILE A 32 2.15 5.12 -11.97
CA ILE A 32 2.42 5.47 -10.59
C ILE A 32 2.26 6.97 -10.38
N TYR A 33 2.87 7.77 -11.25
CA TYR A 33 2.77 9.22 -11.11
C TYR A 33 1.34 9.71 -11.35
N GLY A 34 0.66 9.10 -12.32
CA GLY A 34 -0.73 9.46 -12.59
C GLY A 34 -1.62 9.20 -11.41
N TYR A 35 -1.41 8.05 -10.76
CA TYR A 35 -2.19 7.71 -9.59
C TYR A 35 -1.92 8.69 -8.45
N ILE A 36 -0.66 9.00 -8.19
CA ILE A 36 -0.30 9.91 -7.12
C ILE A 36 -0.88 11.30 -7.38
N ASN A 37 -0.80 11.77 -8.62
CA ASN A 37 -1.34 13.08 -8.96
C ASN A 37 -2.85 13.13 -8.78
N GLY A 38 -3.54 12.09 -9.21
CA GLY A 38 -5.00 12.03 -9.06
C GLY A 38 -5.42 11.95 -7.61
N CYS A 39 -4.69 11.16 -6.84
CA CYS A 39 -4.95 11.02 -5.42
C CYS A 39 -4.73 12.35 -4.70
N ALA A 40 -3.63 13.03 -5.00
CA ALA A 40 -3.33 14.31 -4.37
C ALA A 40 -4.40 15.36 -4.71
N ASP A 41 -4.89 15.30 -5.94
CA ASP A 41 -5.94 16.22 -6.38
C ASP A 41 -7.23 15.99 -5.58
N GLN A 42 -7.57 14.73 -5.32
CA GLN A 42 -8.75 14.40 -4.56
C GLN A 42 -8.62 14.91 -3.12
N VAL A 43 -7.44 14.78 -2.55
CA VAL A 43 -7.21 15.25 -1.21
C VAL A 43 -7.35 16.76 -1.15
N GLU A 44 -6.81 17.47 -2.17
CA GLU A 44 -6.88 18.90 -2.20
C GLU A 44 -8.33 19.37 -2.25
N LYS A 45 -9.20 18.62 -2.84
CA LYS A 45 -10.59 18.98 -2.94
C LYS A 45 -11.37 18.55 -1.70
N ASN A 46 -10.66 18.13 -0.67
CA ASN A 46 -11.25 17.71 0.59
C ASN A 46 -12.21 16.55 0.44
N GLN A 47 -11.89 15.65 -0.49
CA GLN A 47 -12.75 14.50 -0.70
C GLN A 47 -12.26 13.26 0.04
N LEU A 48 -11.09 13.33 0.66
CA LEU A 48 -10.56 12.20 1.41
C LEU A 48 -10.40 12.61 2.88
N PRO A 49 -10.70 11.70 3.80
CA PRO A 49 -10.70 12.04 5.22
C PRO A 49 -9.32 12.13 5.83
N PHE A 50 -9.25 12.81 6.96
CA PHE A 50 -8.04 12.91 7.77
C PHE A 50 -6.84 13.59 7.14
N THR A 51 -7.05 14.37 6.09
CA THR A 51 -5.92 14.95 5.38
C THR A 51 -5.86 16.46 5.46
N GLU A 52 -6.77 17.08 6.20
CA GLU A 52 -6.86 18.54 6.23
C GLU A 52 -5.61 19.23 6.73
N GLN A 53 -4.87 18.57 7.59
CA GLN A 53 -3.71 19.18 8.16
C GLN A 53 -2.40 18.70 7.56
N MET A 54 -2.47 18.04 6.44
CA MET A 54 -1.27 17.49 5.84
C MET A 54 -0.66 18.44 4.83
N TRP A 55 0.65 18.48 4.82
CA TRP A 55 1.38 19.28 3.84
C TRP A 55 1.30 18.56 2.49
N PRO A 56 1.43 19.28 1.39
CA PRO A 56 1.37 18.63 0.07
C PRO A 56 2.34 17.47 -0.08
N ALA A 57 3.55 17.60 0.46
CA ALA A 57 4.51 16.51 0.37
C ALA A 57 4.02 15.29 1.14
N GLN A 58 3.37 15.48 2.27
CA GLN A 58 2.83 14.38 3.05
C GLN A 58 1.68 13.71 2.32
N VAL A 59 0.86 14.49 1.63
CA VAL A 59 -0.24 13.94 0.87
C VAL A 59 0.31 13.03 -0.22
N ARG A 60 1.36 13.45 -0.90
CA ARG A 60 1.94 12.63 -1.95
C ARG A 60 2.57 11.35 -1.38
N GLU A 61 3.12 11.42 -0.19
CA GLU A 61 3.66 10.24 0.48
C GLU A 61 2.55 9.25 0.80
N VAL A 62 1.42 9.73 1.26
CA VAL A 62 0.28 8.88 1.54
C VAL A 62 -0.21 8.22 0.25
N CYS A 63 -0.31 9.00 -0.81
CA CYS A 63 -0.79 8.48 -2.09
C CYS A 63 0.20 7.45 -2.65
N GLY A 64 1.50 7.67 -2.47
CA GLY A 64 2.51 6.69 -2.87
C GLY A 64 2.42 5.42 -2.04
N CYS A 65 2.12 5.56 -0.76
CA CYS A 65 1.94 4.43 0.14
C CYS A 65 0.79 3.54 -0.35
N VAL A 66 -0.30 4.14 -0.79
CA VAL A 66 -1.44 3.39 -1.29
C VAL A 66 -1.09 2.65 -2.58
N VAL A 67 -0.36 3.30 -3.48
CA VAL A 67 -0.01 2.66 -4.73
C VAL A 67 0.97 1.50 -4.46
N ASP A 68 1.79 1.61 -3.43
CA ASP A 68 2.66 0.51 -3.05
C ASP A 68 1.84 -0.69 -2.57
N ALA A 69 0.75 -0.44 -1.88
CA ALA A 69 -0.13 -1.53 -1.45
C ALA A 69 -0.71 -2.25 -2.66
N PHE A 70 -1.06 -1.51 -3.71
CA PHE A 70 -1.54 -2.14 -4.93
C PHE A 70 -0.44 -3.03 -5.51
N ARG A 71 0.78 -2.51 -5.56
CA ARG A 71 1.88 -3.24 -6.18
C ARG A 71 2.26 -4.51 -5.43
N HIS A 72 1.93 -4.59 -4.16
CA HIS A 72 2.20 -5.80 -3.39
C HIS A 72 1.03 -6.78 -3.45
N SER A 73 -0.09 -6.38 -4.01
CA SER A 73 -1.29 -7.21 -4.01
C SER A 73 -1.78 -7.62 -5.38
N LEU A 74 -1.63 -6.74 -6.36
CA LEU A 74 -2.17 -6.98 -7.70
C LEU A 74 -1.13 -6.67 -8.75
N THR A 75 -1.12 -7.46 -9.81
CA THR A 75 -0.24 -7.16 -10.94
C THR A 75 -0.79 -5.93 -11.67
N PHE A 76 0.00 -5.34 -12.52
CA PHE A 76 -0.46 -4.19 -13.29
C PHE A 76 -1.62 -4.59 -14.21
N GLU A 77 -1.56 -5.79 -14.77
CA GLU A 77 -2.63 -6.29 -15.62
C GLU A 77 -3.92 -6.40 -14.81
N GLU A 78 -3.81 -6.91 -13.59
CA GLU A 78 -5.00 -7.07 -12.75
C GLU A 78 -5.59 -5.72 -12.38
N ILE A 79 -4.79 -4.77 -12.00
CA ILE A 79 -5.33 -3.49 -11.57
C ILE A 79 -5.94 -2.72 -12.74
N SER A 80 -5.50 -3.04 -13.95
CA SER A 80 -6.06 -2.41 -15.13
C SER A 80 -7.35 -3.08 -15.62
N ASP A 81 -7.70 -4.24 -15.03
CA ASP A 81 -8.85 -4.97 -15.46
C ASP A 81 -10.07 -4.53 -14.68
N ASN A 82 -11.16 -4.25 -15.35
CA ASN A 82 -12.39 -3.84 -14.69
C ASN A 82 -12.88 -4.88 -13.70
N LYS A 83 -12.52 -6.13 -13.90
CA LYS A 83 -13.00 -7.19 -13.02
C LYS A 83 -12.40 -7.12 -11.61
N THR A 84 -11.27 -6.47 -11.47
CA THR A 84 -10.63 -6.35 -10.16
C THR A 84 -10.87 -4.98 -9.56
N ASN A 85 -11.75 -4.18 -10.13
CA ASN A 85 -12.00 -2.83 -9.67
C ASN A 85 -12.45 -2.80 -8.21
N GLU A 86 -13.31 -3.70 -7.81
CA GLU A 86 -13.78 -3.76 -6.44
C GLU A 86 -12.65 -4.08 -5.51
N GLN A 87 -11.77 -4.97 -5.91
CA GLN A 87 -10.64 -5.37 -5.11
C GLN A 87 -9.68 -4.19 -4.93
N ALA A 88 -9.45 -3.44 -6.00
CA ALA A 88 -8.58 -2.28 -5.94
C ALA A 88 -9.17 -1.21 -5.00
N VAL A 89 -10.49 -1.00 -5.07
CA VAL A 89 -11.14 -0.04 -4.20
C VAL A 89 -11.02 -0.48 -2.74
N MET A 90 -11.15 -1.78 -2.49
CA MET A 90 -11.04 -2.28 -1.14
C MET A 90 -9.63 -2.08 -0.60
N ILE A 91 -8.62 -2.35 -1.41
CA ILE A 91 -7.23 -2.15 -1.00
C ILE A 91 -7.00 -0.68 -0.67
N ALA A 92 -7.46 0.23 -1.52
CA ALA A 92 -7.28 1.65 -1.31
C ALA A 92 -8.00 2.11 -0.04
N THR A 93 -9.23 1.68 0.14
CA THR A 93 -10.03 2.11 1.28
C THR A 93 -9.44 1.61 2.60
N THR A 94 -8.89 0.40 2.59
CA THR A 94 -8.31 -0.16 3.79
C THR A 94 -6.94 0.44 4.08
N THR A 95 -6.17 0.71 3.05
CA THR A 95 -4.79 1.15 3.20
C THR A 95 -4.66 2.64 3.47
N PHE A 96 -5.56 3.44 2.90
CA PHE A 96 -5.43 4.90 3.00
C PHE A 96 -5.33 5.38 4.45
N PRO A 97 -6.20 4.96 5.36
CA PRO A 97 -6.10 5.41 6.76
C PRO A 97 -4.79 4.98 7.42
N ILE A 98 -4.30 3.80 7.06
CA ILE A 98 -3.05 3.30 7.62
C ILE A 98 -1.91 4.18 7.14
N CYS A 99 -1.91 4.53 5.86
CA CYS A 99 -0.87 5.38 5.30
C CYS A 99 -0.90 6.78 5.92
N VAL A 100 -2.08 7.32 6.15
CA VAL A 100 -2.23 8.62 6.80
C VAL A 100 -1.66 8.57 8.21
N ASN A 101 -2.00 7.52 8.94
CA ASN A 101 -1.57 7.38 10.31
C ASN A 101 -0.04 7.26 10.39
N GLU A 102 0.55 6.51 9.48
CA GLU A 102 1.99 6.37 9.44
C GLU A 102 2.65 7.71 9.16
N GLN A 103 2.10 8.46 8.23
CA GLN A 103 2.68 9.74 7.86
C GLN A 103 2.61 10.74 9.01
N LEU A 104 1.49 10.77 9.72
CA LEU A 104 1.34 11.68 10.85
C LEU A 104 2.28 11.30 12.00
N ASN A 105 2.54 10.02 12.16
CA ASN A 105 3.42 9.59 13.23
C ASN A 105 4.89 9.85 12.96
N ARG A 106 5.24 10.21 11.74
CA ARG A 106 6.62 10.49 11.42
C ARG A 106 6.99 11.92 11.72
N GLN A 107 6.03 12.73 12.10
CA GLN A 107 6.31 14.11 12.44
C GLN A 107 6.82 14.25 13.91
#